data_d50a47a46ac4c34c182f716f96dd772f
#
_entry.id   d50a47a46ac4c34c182f716f96dd772f
#
_cell.length_a   1.000
_cell.length_b   1.000
_cell.length_c   1.000
_cell.angle_alpha   90.00
_cell.angle_beta   90.00
_cell.angle_gamma   90.00
#
_symmetry.space_group_name_H-M   'P 1'
#
loop_
_entity.id
_entity.type
_entity.pdbx_description
1 polymer ?
#
loop_
_entity_poly.entity_id
_entity_poly.type
_entity_poly.pdbx_seq_one_letter_code
_entity_poly.pdbx_strand_id
1 'polypeptide(L)'
;MEGPFGEYTGYFGGDQGPKHVTKVTTISYRNDSIHRGTLEGALPKMLNENSVTSSVQRAGVAYNVLERAGVPSVTDVHCPEANNGTTLMIQLHQTYRGQAKQAAAAIWGSNSAHLRYKNIWVLDDDIDIHDYASVDWAFAYRVNAAEDDIVFFPGSFGSLLDPSTRLRDRDPMKFGTGKWCRVLIDATINLDFDLEDQYGGNRYPPTVHPHKEDMDKVKERWKEYGFESDFD
;
A
#
# COMPACT_ATOMS: atom_id res chain seq x y z
N MET A 1 30.57 16.74 -1.73
CA MET A 1 30.43 15.37 -1.21
C MET A 1 29.16 15.33 -0.40
N GLU A 2 28.36 14.32 -0.55
CA GLU A 2 27.09 14.15 0.15
C GLU A 2 26.92 12.70 0.62
N GLY A 3 26.30 12.51 1.79
CA GLY A 3 26.07 11.21 2.39
C GLY A 3 27.20 10.75 3.33
N PRO A 4 27.04 9.55 3.94
CA PRO A 4 25.84 8.71 3.88
C PRO A 4 24.69 9.27 4.75
N PHE A 5 23.45 9.13 4.28
CA PHE A 5 22.25 9.53 5.01
C PHE A 5 21.30 8.34 5.19
N GLY A 6 20.50 8.38 6.25
CA GLY A 6 19.32 7.53 6.38
C GLY A 6 18.28 7.91 5.32
N GLU A 7 17.61 6.90 4.75
CA GLU A 7 16.66 7.07 3.68
C GLU A 7 15.28 6.50 4.07
N TYR A 8 14.25 6.84 3.32
CA TYR A 8 12.88 6.42 3.59
C TYR A 8 12.69 4.90 3.72
N THR A 9 13.64 4.12 3.23
CA THR A 9 13.63 2.65 3.34
C THR A 9 14.05 2.14 4.71
N GLY A 10 14.54 3.01 5.60
CA GLY A 10 15.14 2.63 6.88
C GLY A 10 16.60 2.19 6.79
N TYR A 11 17.18 2.23 5.60
CA TYR A 11 18.59 1.93 5.35
C TYR A 11 19.38 3.18 4.94
N PHE A 12 20.69 3.13 5.02
CA PHE A 12 21.51 4.19 4.43
C PHE A 12 21.45 4.13 2.90
N GLY A 13 21.35 5.30 2.27
CA GLY A 13 21.21 5.44 0.82
C GLY A 13 22.46 5.19 0.00
N GLY A 14 23.54 4.76 0.60
CA GLY A 14 24.82 4.48 -0.04
C GLY A 14 25.98 5.27 0.57
N ASP A 15 27.16 5.10 0.00
CA ASP A 15 28.37 5.78 0.46
C ASP A 15 28.36 7.28 0.11
N GLN A 16 29.22 8.02 0.80
CA GLN A 16 29.51 9.42 0.48
C GLN A 16 30.03 9.55 -0.95
N GLY A 17 29.46 10.48 -1.70
CA GLY A 17 29.87 10.69 -3.09
C GLY A 17 29.59 12.09 -3.62
N PRO A 18 30.14 12.44 -4.80
CA PRO A 18 29.83 13.70 -5.46
C PRO A 18 28.38 13.70 -5.95
N LYS A 19 27.67 14.81 -5.75
CA LYS A 19 26.30 15.03 -6.20
C LYS A 19 26.22 16.32 -6.99
N HIS A 20 25.09 16.52 -7.66
CA HIS A 20 24.80 17.76 -8.36
C HIS A 20 24.76 18.94 -7.39
N VAL A 21 25.31 20.06 -7.81
CA VAL A 21 25.32 21.30 -7.03
C VAL A 21 24.25 22.25 -7.57
N THR A 22 23.41 22.74 -6.69
CA THR A 22 22.40 23.76 -7.02
C THR A 22 22.89 25.12 -6.51
N LYS A 23 22.92 26.11 -7.39
CA LYS A 23 23.19 27.51 -7.03
C LYS A 23 21.89 28.19 -6.65
N VAL A 24 21.72 28.55 -5.40
CA VAL A 24 20.58 29.35 -4.93
C VAL A 24 20.81 30.80 -5.32
N THR A 25 19.88 31.38 -6.07
CA THR A 25 19.94 32.79 -6.52
C THR A 25 19.11 33.74 -5.67
N THR A 26 18.07 33.23 -5.03
CA THR A 26 17.15 34.04 -4.20
C THR A 26 16.56 33.16 -3.11
N ILE A 27 16.46 33.74 -1.91
CA ILE A 27 15.77 33.12 -0.76
C ILE A 27 14.71 34.11 -0.29
N SER A 28 13.45 33.69 -0.28
CA SER A 28 12.33 34.46 0.30
C SER A 28 11.84 33.78 1.56
N TYR A 29 11.60 34.55 2.60
CA TYR A 29 11.07 34.07 3.87
C TYR A 29 10.21 35.14 4.54
N ARG A 30 9.30 34.73 5.39
CA ARG A 30 8.51 35.63 6.24
C ARG A 30 9.32 36.03 7.44
N ASN A 31 8.97 37.19 8.09
CA ASN A 31 9.72 37.70 9.23
C ASN A 31 9.73 36.75 10.45
N ASP A 32 8.67 35.95 10.60
CA ASP A 32 8.50 34.95 11.64
C ASP A 32 8.57 33.53 11.03
N SER A 33 9.60 33.26 10.28
CA SER A 33 9.76 32.00 9.54
C SER A 33 9.85 30.79 10.48
N ILE A 34 9.13 29.72 10.08
CA ILE A 34 9.20 28.41 10.71
C ILE A 34 9.93 27.47 9.76
N HIS A 35 11.03 26.90 10.22
CA HIS A 35 11.74 25.87 9.47
C HIS A 35 11.27 24.49 9.93
N ARG A 36 10.76 23.70 8.99
CA ARG A 36 10.40 22.31 9.22
C ARG A 36 11.59 21.41 8.90
N GLY A 37 12.00 20.60 9.85
CA GLY A 37 12.98 19.56 9.66
C GLY A 37 12.38 18.18 9.95
N THR A 38 12.90 17.13 9.34
CA THR A 38 12.58 15.73 9.63
C THR A 38 13.81 14.87 9.44
N LEU A 39 13.86 13.74 10.12
CA LEU A 39 14.84 12.70 9.86
C LEU A 39 14.22 11.65 8.95
N GLU A 40 14.91 11.34 7.86
CA GLU A 40 14.56 10.20 7.03
C GLU A 40 15.10 8.91 7.64
N GLY A 41 14.42 7.81 7.36
CA GLY A 41 14.82 6.51 7.83
C GLY A 41 14.09 6.09 9.11
N ALA A 42 12.91 5.49 8.93
CA ALA A 42 12.24 4.77 9.98
C ALA A 42 12.73 3.33 10.04
N LEU A 43 13.14 2.89 11.22
CA LEU A 43 13.24 1.45 11.48
C LEU A 43 11.82 0.85 11.46
N PRO A 44 11.67 -0.44 11.15
CA PRO A 44 10.40 -1.13 11.36
C PRO A 44 9.86 -0.81 12.76
N LYS A 45 8.59 -0.38 12.87
CA LYS A 45 7.92 0.08 14.11
C LYS A 45 8.29 1.48 14.64
N MET A 46 9.19 2.21 13.98
CA MET A 46 9.44 3.62 14.31
C MET A 46 9.01 4.49 13.14
N LEU A 47 7.74 4.87 13.16
CA LEU A 47 7.19 5.79 12.16
C LEU A 47 7.68 7.21 12.47
N ASN A 48 8.00 7.95 11.42
CA ASN A 48 8.28 9.38 11.51
C ASN A 48 7.17 10.19 10.83
N GLU A 49 7.15 11.48 11.08
CA GLU A 49 6.12 12.38 10.55
C GLU A 49 6.11 12.39 9.01
N ASN A 50 7.27 12.18 8.38
CA ASN A 50 7.35 12.14 6.93
C ASN A 50 6.68 10.90 6.35
N SER A 51 6.87 9.72 6.95
CA SER A 51 6.21 8.49 6.50
C SER A 51 4.70 8.57 6.64
N VAL A 52 4.20 9.10 7.77
CA VAL A 52 2.75 9.25 8.00
C VAL A 52 2.12 10.25 7.02
N THR A 53 2.67 11.46 6.91
CA THR A 53 2.13 12.47 5.99
C THR A 53 2.24 12.06 4.52
N SER A 54 3.32 11.36 4.15
CA SER A 54 3.51 10.87 2.79
C SER A 54 2.57 9.72 2.45
N SER A 55 2.20 8.88 3.41
CA SER A 55 1.24 7.80 3.24
C SER A 55 -0.12 8.34 2.80
N VAL A 56 -0.67 9.29 3.53
CA VAL A 56 -1.95 9.94 3.21
C VAL A 56 -1.90 10.62 1.83
N GLN A 57 -0.83 11.37 1.56
CA GLN A 57 -0.67 12.06 0.27
C GLN A 57 -0.64 11.06 -0.90
N ARG A 58 0.07 9.95 -0.75
CA ARG A 58 0.20 8.92 -1.79
C ARG A 58 -1.09 8.17 -2.02
N ALA A 59 -1.81 7.85 -0.97
CA ALA A 59 -3.14 7.24 -1.07
C ALA A 59 -4.09 8.15 -1.87
N GLY A 60 -4.16 9.44 -1.55
CA GLY A 60 -4.98 10.40 -2.28
C GLY A 60 -4.58 10.56 -3.75
N VAL A 61 -3.26 10.57 -4.05
CA VAL A 61 -2.78 10.61 -5.44
C VAL A 61 -3.18 9.34 -6.19
N ALA A 62 -3.03 8.17 -5.58
CA ALA A 62 -3.42 6.90 -6.19
C ALA A 62 -4.93 6.83 -6.46
N TYR A 63 -5.75 7.28 -5.50
CA TYR A 63 -7.20 7.37 -5.68
C TYR A 63 -7.58 8.22 -6.90
N ASN A 64 -7.00 9.41 -7.01
CA ASN A 64 -7.21 10.29 -8.18
C ASN A 64 -6.78 9.65 -9.51
N VAL A 65 -5.71 8.84 -9.51
CA VAL A 65 -5.27 8.10 -10.70
C VAL A 65 -6.31 7.06 -11.11
N LEU A 66 -6.81 6.29 -10.15
CA LEU A 66 -7.84 5.27 -10.39
C LEU A 66 -9.13 5.88 -10.92
N GLU A 67 -9.58 6.97 -10.31
CA GLU A 67 -10.77 7.70 -10.74
C GLU A 67 -10.62 8.21 -12.20
N ARG A 68 -9.51 8.88 -12.52
CA ARG A 68 -9.24 9.40 -13.86
C ARG A 68 -9.05 8.31 -14.91
N ALA A 69 -8.56 7.15 -14.50
CA ALA A 69 -8.43 5.98 -15.38
C ALA A 69 -9.77 5.26 -15.60
N GLY A 70 -10.84 5.67 -14.90
CA GLY A 70 -12.15 5.07 -15.02
C GLY A 70 -12.27 3.70 -14.37
N VAL A 71 -11.47 3.41 -13.33
CA VAL A 71 -11.63 2.20 -12.50
C VAL A 71 -12.82 2.42 -11.58
N PRO A 72 -13.94 1.69 -11.77
CA PRO A 72 -15.16 1.95 -11.02
C PRO A 72 -15.09 1.36 -9.60
N SER A 73 -15.99 1.85 -8.74
CA SER A 73 -16.28 1.25 -7.43
C SER A 73 -15.09 1.11 -6.48
N VAL A 74 -14.07 1.96 -6.64
CA VAL A 74 -12.99 2.08 -5.65
C VAL A 74 -13.58 2.79 -4.43
N THR A 75 -13.55 2.12 -3.28
CA THR A 75 -14.13 2.60 -2.03
C THR A 75 -13.09 3.25 -1.14
N ASP A 76 -11.86 2.70 -1.11
CA ASP A 76 -10.77 3.27 -0.33
C ASP A 76 -9.41 2.90 -0.92
N VAL A 77 -8.38 3.65 -0.50
CA VAL A 77 -6.98 3.43 -0.90
C VAL A 77 -6.07 3.74 0.26
N HIS A 78 -5.22 2.80 0.62
CA HIS A 78 -4.28 2.95 1.73
C HIS A 78 -2.84 2.67 1.31
N CYS A 79 -1.92 3.52 1.78
CA CYS A 79 -0.49 3.29 1.69
C CYS A 79 0.06 3.05 3.10
N PRO A 80 0.45 1.83 3.46
CA PRO A 80 1.01 1.57 4.78
C PRO A 80 2.20 2.47 5.11
N GLU A 81 2.17 3.13 6.26
CA GLU A 81 3.18 4.09 6.69
C GLU A 81 4.56 3.43 6.83
N ALA A 82 4.58 2.18 7.31
CA ALA A 82 5.80 1.43 7.58
C ALA A 82 6.67 1.17 6.33
N ASN A 83 6.08 1.22 5.14
CA ASN A 83 6.80 0.99 3.89
C ASN A 83 6.85 2.21 2.96
N ASN A 84 6.36 3.34 3.45
CA ASN A 84 6.47 4.64 2.79
C ASN A 84 5.97 4.64 1.34
N GLY A 85 4.83 3.97 1.07
CA GLY A 85 4.18 3.88 -0.24
C GLY A 85 4.89 2.94 -1.23
N THR A 86 5.67 1.99 -0.75
CA THR A 86 6.15 0.87 -1.56
C THR A 86 5.03 -0.12 -1.83
N THR A 87 4.11 -0.29 -0.87
CA THR A 87 2.85 -1.01 -1.04
C THR A 87 1.68 -0.04 -1.14
N LEU A 88 0.74 -0.35 -2.00
CA LEU A 88 -0.55 0.30 -2.15
C LEU A 88 -1.64 -0.75 -1.96
N MET A 89 -2.55 -0.50 -1.04
CA MET A 89 -3.77 -1.27 -0.89
C MET A 89 -4.92 -0.53 -1.55
N ILE A 90 -5.74 -1.24 -2.32
CA ILE A 90 -6.91 -0.71 -3.00
C ILE A 90 -8.11 -1.54 -2.57
N GLN A 91 -9.08 -0.90 -1.96
CA GLN A 91 -10.36 -1.51 -1.66
C GLN A 91 -11.35 -1.13 -2.74
N LEU A 92 -12.07 -2.09 -3.25
CA LEU A 92 -13.09 -1.86 -4.27
C LEU A 92 -14.24 -2.84 -4.16
N HIS A 93 -15.42 -2.44 -4.61
CA HIS A 93 -16.51 -3.36 -4.86
C HIS A 93 -16.30 -3.96 -6.26
N GLN A 94 -15.88 -5.23 -6.30
CA GLN A 94 -15.58 -5.88 -7.57
C GLN A 94 -16.87 -6.06 -8.41
N THR A 95 -16.84 -5.58 -9.64
CA THR A 95 -18.00 -5.62 -10.56
C THR A 95 -17.77 -6.46 -11.81
N TYR A 96 -16.50 -6.74 -12.16
CA TYR A 96 -16.13 -7.56 -13.32
C TYR A 96 -14.76 -8.21 -13.15
N ARG A 97 -14.57 -9.28 -13.90
CA ARG A 97 -13.28 -10.01 -13.94
C ARG A 97 -12.14 -9.12 -14.38
N GLY A 98 -11.01 -9.23 -13.71
CA GLY A 98 -9.79 -8.50 -14.05
C GLY A 98 -9.77 -7.03 -13.62
N GLN A 99 -10.74 -6.58 -12.83
CA GLN A 99 -10.77 -5.20 -12.32
C GLN A 99 -9.55 -4.89 -11.46
N ALA A 100 -9.08 -5.82 -10.64
CA ALA A 100 -7.85 -5.69 -9.87
C ALA A 100 -6.63 -5.50 -10.79
N LYS A 101 -6.54 -6.26 -11.87
CA LYS A 101 -5.47 -6.15 -12.87
C LYS A 101 -5.52 -4.80 -13.59
N GLN A 102 -6.72 -4.29 -13.90
CA GLN A 102 -6.90 -2.96 -14.48
C GLN A 102 -6.46 -1.86 -13.50
N ALA A 103 -6.85 -1.96 -12.24
CA ALA A 103 -6.46 -1.00 -11.20
C ALA A 103 -4.92 -0.94 -11.06
N ALA A 104 -4.26 -2.09 -10.99
CA ALA A 104 -2.80 -2.17 -10.92
C ALA A 104 -2.13 -1.57 -12.17
N ALA A 105 -2.64 -1.88 -13.36
CA ALA A 105 -2.12 -1.34 -14.62
C ALA A 105 -2.29 0.19 -14.70
N ALA A 106 -3.43 0.73 -14.27
CA ALA A 106 -3.69 2.16 -14.21
C ALA A 106 -2.69 2.88 -13.29
N ILE A 107 -2.44 2.35 -12.10
CA ILE A 107 -1.46 2.89 -11.16
C ILE A 107 -0.05 2.82 -11.75
N TRP A 108 0.39 1.66 -12.20
CA TRP A 108 1.76 1.45 -12.69
C TRP A 108 2.06 2.22 -13.99
N GLY A 109 1.05 2.45 -14.83
CA GLY A 109 1.16 3.25 -16.05
C GLY A 109 1.15 4.75 -15.80
N SER A 110 0.85 5.20 -14.58
CA SER A 110 0.82 6.61 -14.25
C SER A 110 2.20 7.16 -13.87
N ASN A 111 2.36 8.48 -13.97
CA ASN A 111 3.58 9.16 -13.51
C ASN A 111 3.74 9.14 -11.98
N SER A 112 2.68 8.89 -11.23
CA SER A 112 2.71 8.79 -9.76
C SER A 112 3.42 7.53 -9.27
N ALA A 113 3.49 6.49 -10.11
CA ALA A 113 4.14 5.22 -9.76
C ALA A 113 5.66 5.21 -9.96
N HIS A 114 6.24 6.33 -10.39
CA HIS A 114 7.66 6.38 -10.80
C HIS A 114 8.60 5.89 -9.71
N LEU A 115 8.59 5.92 -8.55
CA LEU A 115 9.44 5.31 -7.53
C LEU A 115 8.60 4.72 -6.38
N ARG A 116 7.34 4.35 -6.69
CA ARG A 116 6.35 3.96 -5.70
C ARG A 116 5.57 2.75 -6.18
N TYR A 117 4.74 2.23 -5.30
CA TYR A 117 3.76 1.17 -5.58
C TYR A 117 4.40 -0.06 -6.24
N LYS A 118 5.50 -0.54 -5.64
CA LYS A 118 6.15 -1.78 -6.04
C LYS A 118 5.19 -2.95 -5.92
N ASN A 119 4.43 -2.97 -4.83
CA ASN A 119 3.39 -3.95 -4.57
C ASN A 119 2.02 -3.26 -4.59
N ILE A 120 1.05 -3.87 -5.24
CA ILE A 120 -0.35 -3.45 -5.20
C ILE A 120 -1.16 -4.64 -4.69
N TRP A 121 -1.97 -4.39 -3.67
CA TRP A 121 -2.88 -5.34 -3.09
C TRP A 121 -4.30 -4.85 -3.31
N VAL A 122 -5.14 -5.67 -3.92
CA VAL A 122 -6.53 -5.33 -4.19
C VAL A 122 -7.42 -6.24 -3.37
N LEU A 123 -8.37 -5.64 -2.66
CA LEU A 123 -9.27 -6.33 -1.74
C LEU A 123 -10.71 -5.88 -2.00
N ASP A 124 -11.67 -6.74 -1.67
CA ASP A 124 -13.08 -6.36 -1.71
C ASP A 124 -13.45 -5.42 -0.55
N ASP A 125 -14.60 -4.77 -0.69
CA ASP A 125 -15.13 -3.77 0.26
C ASP A 125 -15.59 -4.34 1.61
N ASP A 126 -15.61 -5.67 1.76
CA ASP A 126 -15.86 -6.35 3.04
C ASP A 126 -14.58 -6.54 3.89
N ILE A 127 -13.41 -6.16 3.37
CA ILE A 127 -12.13 -6.22 4.08
C ILE A 127 -11.68 -4.80 4.45
N ASP A 128 -11.51 -4.53 5.73
CA ASP A 128 -10.92 -3.27 6.18
C ASP A 128 -9.41 -3.25 5.85
N ILE A 129 -9.01 -2.40 4.90
CA ILE A 129 -7.61 -2.27 4.46
C ILE A 129 -6.73 -1.52 5.46
N HIS A 130 -7.30 -0.93 6.51
CA HIS A 130 -6.56 -0.32 7.63
C HIS A 130 -6.34 -1.30 8.78
N ASP A 131 -7.06 -2.42 8.80
CA ASP A 131 -6.83 -3.52 9.73
C ASP A 131 -5.95 -4.60 9.11
N TYR A 132 -4.69 -4.67 9.54
CA TYR A 132 -3.74 -5.64 9.01
C TYR A 132 -4.13 -7.10 9.30
N ALA A 133 -4.90 -7.38 10.35
CA ALA A 133 -5.38 -8.73 10.62
C ALA A 133 -6.42 -9.16 9.58
N SER A 134 -7.31 -8.27 9.19
CA SER A 134 -8.29 -8.49 8.11
C SER A 134 -7.60 -8.70 6.77
N VAL A 135 -6.57 -7.90 6.46
CA VAL A 135 -5.78 -8.05 5.23
C VAL A 135 -5.03 -9.39 5.19
N ASP A 136 -4.38 -9.77 6.30
CA ASP A 136 -3.67 -11.06 6.41
C ASP A 136 -4.63 -12.24 6.24
N TRP A 137 -5.82 -12.15 6.85
CA TRP A 137 -6.88 -13.13 6.67
C TRP A 137 -7.29 -13.27 5.20
N ALA A 138 -7.51 -12.15 4.50
CA ALA A 138 -7.86 -12.16 3.09
C ALA A 138 -6.76 -12.81 2.24
N PHE A 139 -5.50 -12.54 2.52
CA PHE A 139 -4.38 -13.17 1.83
C PHE A 139 -4.30 -14.68 2.08
N ALA A 140 -4.59 -15.11 3.30
CA ALA A 140 -4.53 -16.53 3.65
C ALA A 140 -5.65 -17.36 2.99
N TYR A 141 -6.83 -16.77 2.75
CA TYR A 141 -8.03 -17.53 2.39
C TYR A 141 -8.68 -17.11 1.07
N ARG A 142 -8.27 -16.00 0.45
CA ARG A 142 -8.79 -15.53 -0.84
C ARG A 142 -7.77 -15.57 -1.96
N VAL A 143 -6.47 -15.55 -1.64
CA VAL A 143 -5.41 -15.58 -2.67
C VAL A 143 -5.03 -17.03 -2.98
N ASN A 144 -5.20 -17.41 -4.24
CA ASN A 144 -4.73 -18.68 -4.77
C ASN A 144 -3.84 -18.40 -6.00
N ALA A 145 -2.54 -18.57 -5.83
CA ALA A 145 -1.58 -18.30 -6.92
C ALA A 145 -1.81 -19.15 -8.19
N ALA A 146 -2.54 -20.26 -8.07
CA ALA A 146 -2.91 -21.10 -9.21
C ALA A 146 -4.05 -20.50 -10.05
N GLU A 147 -4.78 -19.53 -9.50
CA GLU A 147 -5.92 -18.84 -10.13
C GLU A 147 -5.53 -17.44 -10.66
N ASP A 148 -4.24 -17.20 -10.95
CA ASP A 148 -3.73 -15.92 -11.43
C ASP A 148 -3.92 -14.72 -10.48
N ASP A 149 -4.10 -14.98 -9.19
CA ASP A 149 -4.27 -13.93 -8.18
C ASP A 149 -2.95 -13.20 -7.86
N ILE A 150 -1.81 -13.77 -8.28
CA ILE A 150 -0.50 -13.14 -8.15
C ILE A 150 0.06 -12.85 -9.54
N VAL A 151 0.22 -11.56 -9.86
CA VAL A 151 0.76 -11.12 -11.13
C VAL A 151 2.11 -10.45 -10.95
N PHE A 152 3.13 -10.97 -11.64
CA PHE A 152 4.46 -10.39 -11.68
C PHE A 152 4.63 -9.50 -12.90
N PHE A 153 5.14 -8.29 -12.69
CA PHE A 153 5.48 -7.33 -13.75
C PHE A 153 6.98 -7.04 -13.71
N PRO A 154 7.81 -7.92 -14.31
CA PRO A 154 9.25 -7.83 -14.26
C PRO A 154 9.82 -6.71 -15.12
N GLY A 155 11.03 -6.27 -14.78
CA GLY A 155 11.78 -5.32 -15.60
C GLY A 155 11.31 -3.87 -15.52
N SER A 156 10.41 -3.56 -14.56
CA SER A 156 10.00 -2.17 -14.33
C SER A 156 11.09 -1.36 -13.64
N PHE A 157 11.09 -0.05 -13.86
CA PHE A 157 11.97 0.83 -13.12
C PHE A 157 11.51 1.00 -11.67
N GLY A 158 12.44 1.32 -10.78
CA GLY A 158 12.15 1.48 -9.36
C GLY A 158 13.18 2.32 -8.63
N SER A 159 13.09 2.39 -7.33
CA SER A 159 14.00 3.18 -6.50
C SER A 159 15.40 2.58 -6.46
N LEU A 160 16.40 3.43 -6.64
CA LEU A 160 17.82 3.10 -6.40
C LEU A 160 18.11 2.81 -4.92
N LEU A 161 17.25 3.30 -4.03
CA LEU A 161 17.36 3.16 -2.59
C LEU A 161 16.73 1.87 -2.04
N ASP A 162 16.06 1.09 -2.90
CA ASP A 162 15.49 -0.19 -2.51
C ASP A 162 16.60 -1.24 -2.30
N PRO A 163 16.80 -1.72 -1.06
CA PRO A 163 17.86 -2.69 -0.76
C PRO A 163 17.64 -4.05 -1.42
N SER A 164 16.42 -4.37 -1.85
CA SER A 164 16.12 -5.61 -2.58
C SER A 164 16.63 -5.60 -4.03
N THR A 165 17.00 -4.43 -4.56
CA THR A 165 17.63 -4.32 -5.87
C THR A 165 19.15 -4.55 -5.72
N ARG A 166 19.72 -5.42 -6.55
CA ARG A 166 21.16 -5.71 -6.52
C ARG A 166 21.97 -4.44 -6.77
N LEU A 167 23.07 -4.26 -6.06
CA LEU A 167 23.91 -3.07 -6.15
C LEU A 167 24.32 -2.75 -7.60
N ARG A 168 24.68 -3.76 -8.38
CA ARG A 168 25.00 -3.62 -9.81
C ARG A 168 23.86 -3.09 -10.68
N ASP A 169 22.63 -3.23 -10.24
CA ASP A 169 21.41 -2.80 -10.94
C ASP A 169 20.91 -1.43 -10.43
N ARG A 170 21.69 -0.76 -9.58
CA ARG A 170 21.38 0.56 -9.01
C ARG A 170 22.15 1.70 -9.67
N ASP A 171 22.82 1.46 -10.79
CA ASP A 171 23.58 2.47 -11.49
C ASP A 171 22.65 3.42 -12.26
N PRO A 172 22.50 4.70 -11.83
CA PRO A 172 21.61 5.64 -12.48
C PRO A 172 22.12 6.06 -13.87
N MET A 173 23.42 5.97 -14.13
CA MET A 173 24.00 6.32 -15.42
C MET A 173 23.73 5.24 -16.47
N LYS A 174 23.58 4.00 -16.02
CA LYS A 174 23.34 2.86 -16.91
C LYS A 174 21.86 2.55 -17.10
N PHE A 175 21.07 2.65 -16.02
CA PHE A 175 19.66 2.22 -16.01
C PHE A 175 18.68 3.37 -15.79
N GLY A 176 19.16 4.58 -15.47
CA GLY A 176 18.35 5.71 -15.08
C GLY A 176 17.74 5.60 -13.69
N THR A 177 17.29 4.41 -13.32
CA THR A 177 16.64 4.08 -12.04
C THR A 177 17.00 2.66 -11.60
N GLY A 178 16.58 2.27 -10.39
CA GLY A 178 16.64 0.87 -9.95
C GLY A 178 15.72 -0.03 -10.77
N LYS A 179 15.99 -1.31 -10.74
CA LYS A 179 15.20 -2.32 -11.45
C LYS A 179 14.30 -3.09 -10.49
N TRP A 180 13.00 -3.05 -10.73
CA TRP A 180 12.01 -3.78 -9.95
C TRP A 180 11.34 -4.91 -10.75
N CYS A 181 10.84 -5.89 -10.02
CA CYS A 181 9.66 -6.65 -10.40
C CYS A 181 8.50 -6.13 -9.56
N ARG A 182 7.46 -5.62 -10.19
CA ARG A 182 6.24 -5.20 -9.49
C ARG A 182 5.33 -6.40 -9.30
N VAL A 183 4.54 -6.39 -8.24
CA VAL A 183 3.66 -7.50 -7.89
C VAL A 183 2.27 -6.97 -7.59
N LEU A 184 1.26 -7.55 -8.23
CA LEU A 184 -0.13 -7.46 -7.84
C LEU A 184 -0.47 -8.71 -7.02
N ILE A 185 -1.17 -8.52 -5.90
CA ILE A 185 -1.91 -9.56 -5.21
C ILE A 185 -3.38 -9.19 -5.28
N ASP A 186 -4.15 -10.04 -5.94
CA ASP A 186 -5.61 -9.94 -6.05
C ASP A 186 -6.22 -10.81 -4.95
N ALA A 187 -6.73 -10.19 -3.91
CA ALA A 187 -7.41 -10.84 -2.79
C ALA A 187 -8.93 -10.57 -2.82
N THR A 188 -9.46 -10.27 -4.00
CA THR A 188 -10.90 -10.17 -4.20
C THR A 188 -11.53 -11.55 -4.35
N ILE A 189 -12.85 -11.62 -4.23
CA ILE A 189 -13.59 -12.87 -4.50
C ILE A 189 -13.44 -13.22 -5.98
N ASN A 190 -12.96 -14.44 -6.27
CA ASN A 190 -12.77 -14.88 -7.64
C ASN A 190 -14.12 -15.04 -8.36
N LEU A 191 -14.38 -14.18 -9.34
CA LEU A 191 -15.63 -14.19 -10.13
C LEU A 191 -15.69 -15.35 -11.14
N ASP A 192 -14.62 -16.12 -11.32
CA ASP A 192 -14.62 -17.32 -12.15
C ASP A 192 -15.23 -18.53 -11.44
N PHE A 193 -15.35 -18.49 -10.11
CA PHE A 193 -16.00 -19.54 -9.36
C PHE A 193 -17.52 -19.53 -9.60
N ASP A 194 -18.12 -20.69 -9.63
CA ASP A 194 -19.56 -20.82 -9.75
C ASP A 194 -20.28 -20.36 -8.48
N LEU A 195 -21.53 -19.96 -8.65
CA LEU A 195 -22.44 -19.73 -7.53
C LEU A 195 -22.92 -21.08 -6.98
N GLU A 196 -22.76 -21.30 -5.69
CA GLU A 196 -23.07 -22.55 -5.03
C GLU A 196 -24.35 -22.46 -4.18
N ASP A 197 -25.31 -23.33 -4.41
CA ASP A 197 -26.56 -23.36 -3.62
C ASP A 197 -26.28 -23.63 -2.14
N GLN A 198 -25.29 -24.49 -1.83
CA GLN A 198 -24.85 -24.76 -0.46
C GLN A 198 -24.25 -23.54 0.26
N TYR A 199 -23.84 -22.52 -0.46
CA TYR A 199 -23.33 -21.25 0.06
C TYR A 199 -24.40 -20.14 0.02
N GLY A 200 -25.68 -20.51 -0.18
CA GLY A 200 -26.77 -19.54 -0.30
C GLY A 200 -26.69 -18.70 -1.57
N GLY A 201 -26.16 -19.26 -2.65
CA GLY A 201 -25.99 -18.58 -3.93
C GLY A 201 -24.75 -17.69 -4.00
N ASN A 202 -23.80 -17.87 -3.10
CA ASN A 202 -22.51 -17.17 -3.13
C ASN A 202 -21.41 -18.04 -3.74
N ARG A 203 -20.30 -17.41 -4.17
CA ARG A 203 -19.12 -18.12 -4.70
C ARG A 203 -18.25 -18.70 -3.58
N TYR A 204 -18.24 -18.05 -2.42
CA TYR A 204 -17.50 -18.48 -1.24
C TYR A 204 -18.46 -18.84 -0.12
N PRO A 205 -18.08 -19.73 0.80
CA PRO A 205 -18.85 -20.01 1.99
C PRO A 205 -19.14 -18.71 2.77
N PRO A 206 -20.29 -18.58 3.41
CA PRO A 206 -20.54 -17.45 4.28
C PRO A 206 -19.57 -17.45 5.47
N THR A 207 -19.09 -16.26 5.83
CA THR A 207 -18.22 -16.08 7.00
C THR A 207 -19.01 -16.32 8.29
N VAL A 208 -18.31 -16.86 9.30
CA VAL A 208 -18.93 -17.12 10.60
C VAL A 208 -18.94 -15.84 11.42
N HIS A 209 -20.12 -15.35 11.74
CA HIS A 209 -20.29 -14.21 12.64
C HIS A 209 -21.20 -14.61 13.80
N PRO A 210 -20.92 -14.15 15.02
CA PRO A 210 -21.87 -14.27 16.12
C PRO A 210 -23.21 -13.60 15.76
N HIS A 211 -24.32 -14.13 16.26
CA HIS A 211 -25.60 -13.46 16.07
C HIS A 211 -25.58 -12.06 16.70
N LYS A 212 -26.19 -11.11 16.01
CA LYS A 212 -26.23 -9.71 16.48
C LYS A 212 -26.77 -9.60 17.91
N GLU A 213 -27.82 -10.35 18.22
CA GLU A 213 -28.42 -10.36 19.56
C GLU A 213 -27.44 -10.82 20.65
N ASP A 214 -26.53 -11.75 20.33
CA ASP A 214 -25.53 -12.23 21.28
C ASP A 214 -24.40 -11.21 21.42
N MET A 215 -23.99 -10.56 20.32
CA MET A 215 -23.05 -9.46 20.36
C MET A 215 -23.56 -8.28 21.18
N ASP A 216 -24.84 -7.91 21.01
CA ASP A 216 -25.47 -6.82 21.76
C ASP A 216 -25.48 -7.14 23.26
N LYS A 217 -25.83 -8.39 23.66
CA LYS A 217 -25.77 -8.85 25.06
C LYS A 217 -24.35 -8.79 25.64
N VAL A 218 -23.37 -9.21 24.86
CA VAL A 218 -21.95 -9.15 25.29
C VAL A 218 -21.53 -7.71 25.49
N LYS A 219 -21.88 -6.83 24.55
CA LYS A 219 -21.57 -5.40 24.59
C LYS A 219 -22.20 -4.72 25.82
N GLU A 220 -23.48 -5.00 26.08
CA GLU A 220 -24.19 -4.46 27.26
C GLU A 220 -23.52 -4.87 28.58
N ARG A 221 -22.97 -6.07 28.63
CA ARG A 221 -22.39 -6.66 29.82
C ARG A 221 -20.85 -6.64 29.86
N TRP A 222 -20.24 -5.91 28.93
CA TRP A 222 -18.78 -5.91 28.72
C TRP A 222 -17.99 -5.67 30.00
N LYS A 223 -18.39 -4.68 30.79
CA LYS A 223 -17.76 -4.35 32.08
C LYS A 223 -18.03 -5.40 33.17
N GLU A 224 -19.15 -6.11 33.11
CA GLU A 224 -19.43 -7.21 34.06
C GLU A 224 -18.48 -8.39 33.83
N TYR A 225 -17.98 -8.59 32.60
CA TYR A 225 -16.99 -9.61 32.27
C TYR A 225 -15.56 -9.25 32.71
N GLY A 226 -15.35 -8.06 33.29
CA GLY A 226 -14.06 -7.62 33.82
C GLY A 226 -13.16 -6.92 32.79
N PHE A 227 -13.71 -6.50 31.64
CA PHE A 227 -12.96 -5.70 30.67
C PHE A 227 -13.06 -4.22 31.03
N GLU A 228 -11.91 -3.54 31.11
CA GLU A 228 -11.83 -2.12 31.41
C GLU A 228 -11.92 -1.22 30.17
N SER A 229 -11.47 -1.74 29.01
CA SER A 229 -11.56 -1.05 27.71
C SER A 229 -13.01 -0.97 27.22
N ASP A 230 -13.30 -0.01 26.38
CA ASP A 230 -14.57 0.02 25.64
C ASP A 230 -14.60 -1.15 24.64
N PHE A 231 -15.81 -1.58 24.30
CA PHE A 231 -16.06 -2.59 23.29
C PHE A 231 -15.98 -1.90 21.92
N ASP A 232 -14.98 -2.23 21.12
CA ASP A 232 -14.80 -1.73 19.75
C ASP A 232 -15.57 -2.57 18.73
#